data_6c2ee6705690001692cf153c904c41df
#
_entry.id   6c2ee6705690001692cf153c904c41df
#
_cell.length_a   1.000
_cell.length_b   1.000
_cell.length_c   1.000
_cell.angle_alpha   90.00
_cell.angle_beta   90.00
_cell.angle_gamma   90.00
#
_symmetry.space_group_name_H-M   'P 1'
#
loop_
_entity.id
_entity.type
_entity.pdbx_description
1 polymer ?
#
loop_
_entity_poly.entity_id
_entity_poly.type
_entity_poly.pdbx_seq_one_letter_code
_entity_poly.pdbx_strand_id
1 'polypeptide(L)'
;MEENLILDKLVQFGLTRQEANIYLCLYQNGELTGYEVAKMTGISRSNVYSGLSDLTDKGAAFLVQGSANRYVAASIEEFCDHKVSDLQDARTYLCEHIPEVKKSSTGYITIEGYSNIRSKMRFMLEHTEMRVYIAAKAEYVNALEEELLALTKRQIKIVLITDGELNSTELKEHAILYRSESRGNVVHLITDSEYALTGEINKSKSDTCLYTAQANFIEVFKEMLRNEMKLIEINEEKG
;
A
#
# COMPACT_ATOMS: atom_id res chain seq x y z
N MET A 1 21.58 12.16 2.50
CA MET A 1 20.38 11.71 1.74
C MET A 1 19.69 10.56 2.47
N GLU A 2 20.40 9.52 2.89
CA GLU A 2 19.86 8.37 3.65
C GLU A 2 19.27 8.75 5.01
N GLU A 3 19.93 9.62 5.79
CA GLU A 3 19.44 10.01 7.12
C GLU A 3 18.06 10.70 7.07
N ASN A 4 17.84 11.56 6.07
CA ASN A 4 16.53 12.18 5.89
C ASN A 4 15.44 11.14 5.54
N LEU A 5 15.80 10.10 4.78
CA LEU A 5 14.88 9.02 4.46
C LEU A 5 14.52 8.20 5.71
N ILE A 6 15.48 7.92 6.58
CA ILE A 6 15.24 7.25 7.87
C ILE A 6 14.29 8.06 8.74
N LEU A 7 14.53 9.38 8.89
CA LEU A 7 13.64 10.26 9.62
C LEU A 7 12.22 10.27 9.05
N ASP A 8 12.08 10.31 7.72
CA ASP A 8 10.78 10.27 7.06
C ASP A 8 10.04 8.94 7.31
N LYS A 9 10.78 7.82 7.40
CA LYS A 9 10.21 6.53 7.76
C LYS A 9 9.76 6.48 9.21
N LEU A 10 10.55 6.97 10.15
CA LEU A 10 10.16 7.06 11.56
C LEU A 10 8.92 7.95 11.75
N VAL A 11 8.79 9.03 10.97
CA VAL A 11 7.57 9.86 10.95
C VAL A 11 6.36 9.07 10.45
N GLN A 12 6.51 8.19 9.45
CA GLN A 12 5.43 7.30 9.00
C GLN A 12 4.99 6.32 10.10
N PHE A 13 5.89 5.93 11.02
CA PHE A 13 5.58 5.12 12.19
C PHE A 13 5.00 5.91 13.37
N GLY A 14 4.69 7.21 13.18
CA GLY A 14 3.96 8.03 14.15
C GLY A 14 4.84 8.86 15.08
N LEU A 15 6.15 8.96 14.83
CA LEU A 15 7.01 9.91 15.51
C LEU A 15 6.89 11.29 14.84
N THR A 16 6.98 12.35 15.62
CA THR A 16 7.26 13.68 15.06
C THR A 16 8.71 13.74 14.57
N ARG A 17 9.02 14.69 13.70
CA ARG A 17 10.42 14.85 13.24
C ARG A 17 11.41 15.09 14.37
N GLN A 18 10.96 15.77 15.42
CA GLN A 18 11.77 16.03 16.61
C GLN A 18 11.99 14.77 17.43
N GLU A 19 10.94 13.99 17.67
CA GLU A 19 11.03 12.68 18.35
C GLU A 19 11.93 11.71 17.58
N ALA A 20 11.84 11.67 16.25
CA ALA A 20 12.68 10.84 15.40
C ALA A 20 14.18 11.20 15.55
N ASN A 21 14.52 12.49 15.64
CA ASN A 21 15.90 12.91 15.91
C ASN A 21 16.37 12.49 17.32
N ILE A 22 15.52 12.62 18.34
CA ILE A 22 15.83 12.19 19.71
C ILE A 22 16.01 10.67 19.76
N TYR A 23 15.10 9.92 19.09
CA TYR A 23 15.19 8.47 19.01
C TYR A 23 16.49 8.00 18.36
N LEU A 24 16.89 8.57 17.22
CA LEU A 24 18.14 8.24 16.55
C LEU A 24 19.36 8.58 17.41
N CYS A 25 19.32 9.69 18.14
CA CYS A 25 20.38 10.05 19.08
C CYS A 25 20.57 8.98 20.17
N LEU A 26 19.46 8.51 20.77
CA LEU A 26 19.49 7.42 21.75
C LEU A 26 19.96 6.11 21.11
N TYR A 27 19.42 5.77 19.94
CA TYR A 27 19.73 4.52 19.24
C TYR A 27 21.21 4.37 18.88
N GLN A 28 21.84 5.48 18.45
CA GLN A 28 23.26 5.51 18.07
C GLN A 28 24.23 5.58 19.25
N ASN A 29 23.82 6.18 20.37
CA ASN A 29 24.71 6.48 21.48
C ASN A 29 24.37 5.67 22.75
N GLY A 30 23.30 4.88 22.76
CA GLY A 30 22.88 4.09 23.90
C GLY A 30 22.21 4.92 24.99
N GLU A 31 22.44 4.56 26.24
CA GLU A 31 21.77 5.13 27.40
C GLU A 31 22.27 6.57 27.71
N LEU A 32 21.35 7.55 27.57
CA LEU A 32 21.66 8.97 27.75
C LEU A 32 20.66 9.65 28.71
N THR A 33 21.12 10.69 29.40
CA THR A 33 20.24 11.65 30.11
C THR A 33 19.61 12.63 29.13
N GLY A 34 18.47 13.24 29.48
CA GLY A 34 17.85 14.29 28.65
C GLY A 34 18.80 15.50 28.42
N TYR A 35 19.72 15.76 29.34
CA TYR A 35 20.72 16.81 29.17
C TYR A 35 21.74 16.45 28.06
N GLU A 36 22.22 15.20 28.06
CA GLU A 36 23.15 14.71 27.03
C GLU A 36 22.50 14.71 25.64
N VAL A 37 21.24 14.25 25.55
CA VAL A 37 20.46 14.31 24.31
C VAL A 37 20.29 15.75 23.82
N ALA A 38 19.97 16.71 24.70
CA ALA A 38 19.82 18.11 24.33
C ALA A 38 21.13 18.70 23.80
N LYS A 39 22.26 18.33 24.40
CA LYS A 39 23.61 18.78 24.00
C LYS A 39 23.97 18.21 22.63
N MET A 40 23.67 16.94 22.37
CA MET A 40 24.05 16.25 21.12
C MET A 40 23.15 16.66 19.94
N THR A 41 21.86 16.81 20.18
CA THR A 41 20.88 17.14 19.11
C THR A 41 20.73 18.63 18.84
N GLY A 42 21.17 19.49 19.77
CA GLY A 42 20.94 20.94 19.71
C GLY A 42 19.46 21.34 19.97
N ILE A 43 18.62 20.40 20.35
CA ILE A 43 17.21 20.64 20.71
C ILE A 43 17.15 21.25 22.12
N SER A 44 16.26 22.20 22.36
CA SER A 44 16.09 22.80 23.69
C SER A 44 15.75 21.75 24.74
N ARG A 45 16.24 21.91 25.97
CA ARG A 45 16.02 20.94 27.06
C ARG A 45 14.55 20.62 27.29
N SER A 46 13.69 21.65 27.31
CA SER A 46 12.23 21.44 27.50
C SER A 46 11.64 20.53 26.43
N ASN A 47 12.00 20.77 25.16
CA ASN A 47 11.53 19.96 24.05
C ASN A 47 12.10 18.53 24.07
N VAL A 48 13.34 18.35 24.52
CA VAL A 48 13.92 17.01 24.68
C VAL A 48 13.18 16.23 25.76
N TYR A 49 12.91 16.83 26.94
CA TYR A 49 12.17 16.12 27.98
C TYR A 49 10.74 15.80 27.59
N SER A 50 10.04 16.69 26.85
CA SER A 50 8.75 16.38 26.26
C SER A 50 8.85 15.23 25.26
N GLY A 51 9.79 15.31 24.31
CA GLY A 51 9.97 14.26 23.32
C GLY A 51 10.39 12.91 23.88
N LEU A 52 11.18 12.88 24.97
CA LEU A 52 11.54 11.65 25.68
C LEU A 52 10.33 11.03 26.39
N SER A 53 9.45 11.86 26.98
CA SER A 53 8.18 11.39 27.53
C SER A 53 7.30 10.78 26.46
N ASP A 54 7.11 11.52 25.34
CA ASP A 54 6.28 11.08 24.21
C ASP A 54 6.84 9.79 23.55
N LEU A 55 8.17 9.66 23.44
CA LEU A 55 8.82 8.42 22.96
C LEU A 55 8.58 7.24 23.89
N THR A 56 8.59 7.48 25.22
CA THR A 56 8.30 6.44 26.23
C THR A 56 6.85 6.01 26.13
N ASP A 57 5.90 6.95 26.00
CA ASP A 57 4.47 6.67 25.84
C ASP A 57 4.16 5.91 24.53
N LYS A 58 4.97 6.14 23.50
CA LYS A 58 4.87 5.44 22.20
C LYS A 58 5.59 4.10 22.15
N GLY A 59 6.28 3.70 23.25
CA GLY A 59 7.08 2.47 23.28
C GLY A 59 8.36 2.53 22.44
N ALA A 60 8.78 3.72 22.02
CA ALA A 60 10.01 3.93 21.25
C ALA A 60 11.26 4.12 22.12
N ALA A 61 11.11 4.42 23.41
CA ALA A 61 12.20 4.53 24.36
C ALA A 61 11.77 4.01 25.74
N PHE A 62 12.76 3.64 26.54
CA PHE A 62 12.57 3.20 27.93
C PHE A 62 13.31 4.12 28.90
N LEU A 63 12.68 4.37 30.05
CA LEU A 63 13.29 5.08 31.17
C LEU A 63 14.07 4.09 32.03
N VAL A 64 15.36 4.33 32.19
CA VAL A 64 16.23 3.61 33.10
C VAL A 64 16.34 4.45 34.39
N GLN A 65 15.73 3.94 35.46
CA GLN A 65 15.75 4.60 36.78
C GLN A 65 17.09 4.37 37.50
N GLY A 66 17.71 5.46 37.97
CA GLY A 66 18.96 5.40 38.68
C GLY A 66 19.19 6.68 39.48
N SER A 67 20.47 7.01 39.78
CA SER A 67 20.84 8.28 40.42
C SER A 67 20.47 9.52 39.59
N ALA A 68 20.32 9.33 38.27
CA ALA A 68 19.72 10.26 37.33
C ALA A 68 18.84 9.46 36.34
N ASN A 69 17.75 10.06 35.88
CA ASN A 69 16.90 9.46 34.87
C ASN A 69 17.66 9.39 33.52
N ARG A 70 17.83 8.20 33.01
CA ARG A 70 18.41 7.93 31.70
C ARG A 70 17.40 7.30 30.78
N TYR A 71 17.60 7.43 29.51
CA TYR A 71 16.71 6.90 28.47
C TYR A 71 17.52 6.06 27.49
N VAL A 72 16.92 4.98 27.03
CA VAL A 72 17.47 4.09 26.00
C VAL A 72 16.41 3.88 24.92
N ALA A 73 16.81 3.89 23.66
CA ALA A 73 15.89 3.59 22.58
C ALA A 73 15.45 2.11 22.62
N ALA A 74 14.20 1.82 22.35
CA ALA A 74 13.77 0.49 21.97
C ALA A 74 14.49 0.06 20.69
N SER A 75 14.66 -1.24 20.46
CA SER A 75 15.16 -1.69 19.15
C SER A 75 14.20 -1.27 18.04
N ILE A 76 14.73 -1.03 16.84
CA ILE A 76 13.88 -0.60 15.72
C ILE A 76 12.85 -1.67 15.37
N GLU A 77 13.21 -2.92 15.48
CA GLU A 77 12.33 -4.07 15.25
C GLU A 77 11.20 -4.08 16.29
N GLU A 78 11.51 -4.02 17.58
CA GLU A 78 10.54 -4.00 18.66
C GLU A 78 9.55 -2.83 18.54
N PHE A 79 10.05 -1.62 18.27
CA PHE A 79 9.19 -0.45 18.08
C PHE A 79 8.27 -0.58 16.86
N CYS A 80 8.81 -1.05 15.72
CA CYS A 80 8.03 -1.22 14.51
C CYS A 80 6.97 -2.31 14.66
N ASP A 81 7.33 -3.46 15.23
CA ASP A 81 6.42 -4.58 15.42
C ASP A 81 5.27 -4.23 16.38
N HIS A 82 5.58 -3.56 17.50
CA HIS A 82 4.58 -3.05 18.43
C HIS A 82 3.59 -2.10 17.71
N LYS A 83 4.12 -1.16 16.91
CA LYS A 83 3.28 -0.19 16.20
C LYS A 83 2.40 -0.83 15.13
N VAL A 84 2.91 -1.83 14.42
CA VAL A 84 2.11 -2.60 13.44
C VAL A 84 1.01 -3.38 14.14
N SER A 85 1.30 -4.00 15.29
CA SER A 85 0.30 -4.71 16.10
C SER A 85 -0.81 -3.79 16.58
N ASP A 86 -0.47 -2.62 17.14
CA ASP A 86 -1.45 -1.62 17.58
C ASP A 86 -2.40 -1.19 16.44
N LEU A 87 -1.85 -0.99 15.24
CA LEU A 87 -2.64 -0.62 14.06
C LEU A 87 -3.53 -1.77 13.59
N GLN A 88 -3.09 -3.02 13.71
CA GLN A 88 -3.89 -4.20 13.39
C GLN A 88 -5.08 -4.35 14.36
N ASP A 89 -4.84 -4.17 15.64
CA ASP A 89 -5.89 -4.21 16.69
C ASP A 89 -6.91 -3.08 16.48
N ALA A 90 -6.43 -1.87 16.24
CA ALA A 90 -7.28 -0.72 15.93
C ALA A 90 -8.13 -0.97 14.66
N ARG A 91 -7.53 -1.53 13.59
CA ARG A 91 -8.24 -1.92 12.36
C ARG A 91 -9.35 -2.93 12.68
N THR A 92 -9.02 -3.98 13.43
CA THR A 92 -9.99 -5.03 13.80
C THR A 92 -11.17 -4.41 14.54
N TYR A 93 -10.91 -3.61 15.58
CA TYR A 93 -11.93 -2.92 16.34
C TYR A 93 -12.83 -2.03 15.46
N LEU A 94 -12.23 -1.24 14.57
CA LEU A 94 -12.98 -0.35 13.66
C LEU A 94 -13.86 -1.14 12.70
N CYS A 95 -13.35 -2.25 12.14
CA CYS A 95 -14.11 -3.11 11.23
C CYS A 95 -15.31 -3.77 11.91
N GLU A 96 -15.19 -4.12 13.20
CA GLU A 96 -16.27 -4.77 13.96
C GLU A 96 -17.34 -3.78 14.46
N HIS A 97 -16.95 -2.52 14.74
CA HIS A 97 -17.82 -1.57 15.44
C HIS A 97 -18.34 -0.43 14.55
N ILE A 98 -17.75 -0.19 13.41
CA ILE A 98 -18.26 0.79 12.44
C ILE A 98 -19.22 0.06 11.49
N PRO A 99 -20.55 0.33 11.55
CA PRO A 99 -21.50 -0.35 10.69
C PRO A 99 -21.24 0.02 9.21
N GLU A 100 -21.23 -0.98 8.34
CA GLU A 100 -21.21 -0.74 6.90
C GLU A 100 -22.50 -0.03 6.47
N VAL A 101 -22.39 1.22 6.13
CA VAL A 101 -23.45 1.93 5.43
C VAL A 101 -23.39 1.49 3.97
N LYS A 102 -24.28 0.61 3.53
CA LYS A 102 -24.49 0.32 2.10
C LYS A 102 -24.91 1.61 1.40
N LYS A 103 -23.94 2.43 1.03
CA LYS A 103 -24.19 3.51 0.09
C LYS A 103 -24.38 2.84 -1.27
N SER A 104 -25.61 2.77 -1.75
CA SER A 104 -25.87 2.57 -3.18
C SER A 104 -25.28 3.79 -3.88
N SER A 105 -24.00 3.72 -4.25
CA SER A 105 -23.42 4.76 -5.09
C SER A 105 -24.03 4.62 -6.47
N THR A 106 -25.00 5.47 -6.78
CA THR A 106 -25.62 5.58 -8.11
C THR A 106 -24.69 6.25 -9.12
N GLY A 107 -23.38 6.30 -8.84
CA GLY A 107 -22.40 6.99 -9.64
C GLY A 107 -21.04 6.27 -9.75
N TYR A 108 -20.08 7.03 -10.17
CA TYR A 108 -18.68 6.65 -10.16
C TYR A 108 -17.93 7.52 -9.15
N ILE A 109 -16.80 6.99 -8.66
CA ILE A 109 -15.89 7.69 -7.75
C ILE A 109 -14.60 7.95 -8.51
N THR A 110 -14.11 9.16 -8.48
CA THR A 110 -12.76 9.50 -8.96
C THR A 110 -11.77 9.29 -7.82
N ILE A 111 -10.73 8.53 -8.09
CA ILE A 111 -9.62 8.29 -7.16
C ILE A 111 -8.41 9.03 -7.70
N GLU A 112 -7.85 9.93 -6.90
CA GLU A 112 -6.70 10.78 -7.26
C GLU A 112 -5.43 10.30 -6.58
N GLY A 113 -4.32 10.35 -7.31
CA GLY A 113 -2.98 10.00 -6.87
C GLY A 113 -2.65 8.51 -6.94
N TYR A 114 -1.48 8.21 -7.50
CA TYR A 114 -1.01 6.83 -7.73
C TYR A 114 -1.09 5.94 -6.48
N SER A 115 -0.70 6.45 -5.31
CA SER A 115 -0.74 5.67 -4.06
C SER A 115 -2.16 5.22 -3.70
N ASN A 116 -3.15 6.12 -3.85
CA ASN A 116 -4.55 5.82 -3.56
C ASN A 116 -5.14 4.85 -4.58
N ILE A 117 -4.79 5.02 -5.86
CA ILE A 117 -5.20 4.12 -6.94
C ILE A 117 -4.67 2.71 -6.67
N ARG A 118 -3.37 2.58 -6.37
CA ARG A 118 -2.74 1.30 -6.05
C ARG A 118 -3.37 0.64 -4.82
N SER A 119 -3.62 1.40 -3.76
CA SER A 119 -4.29 0.89 -2.56
C SER A 119 -5.70 0.39 -2.86
N LYS A 120 -6.44 1.11 -3.74
CA LYS A 120 -7.77 0.66 -4.17
C LYS A 120 -7.72 -0.60 -5.02
N MET A 121 -6.76 -0.72 -5.93
CA MET A 121 -6.56 -1.94 -6.73
C MET A 121 -6.26 -3.15 -5.82
N ARG A 122 -5.36 -2.99 -4.85
CA ARG A 122 -5.05 -4.03 -3.85
C ARG A 122 -6.30 -4.44 -3.09
N PHE A 123 -7.04 -3.48 -2.55
CA PHE A 123 -8.29 -3.74 -1.85
C PHE A 123 -9.29 -4.51 -2.71
N MET A 124 -9.45 -4.15 -3.99
CA MET A 124 -10.34 -4.87 -4.92
C MET A 124 -9.89 -6.32 -5.12
N LEU A 125 -8.57 -6.56 -5.31
CA LEU A 125 -8.02 -7.91 -5.47
C LEU A 125 -8.19 -8.76 -4.20
N GLU A 126 -7.87 -8.21 -3.03
CA GLU A 126 -8.02 -8.91 -1.75
C GLU A 126 -9.46 -9.41 -1.50
N HIS A 127 -10.46 -8.63 -1.96
CA HIS A 127 -11.89 -8.91 -1.78
C HIS A 127 -12.55 -9.61 -2.98
N THR A 128 -11.76 -10.00 -3.99
CA THR A 128 -12.27 -10.77 -5.13
C THR A 128 -12.60 -12.20 -4.70
N GLU A 129 -13.78 -12.68 -5.07
CA GLU A 129 -14.29 -14.01 -4.69
C GLU A 129 -14.33 -15.00 -5.86
N MET A 130 -14.55 -14.55 -7.09
CA MET A 130 -14.77 -15.43 -8.23
C MET A 130 -13.78 -15.21 -9.38
N ARG A 131 -13.55 -13.96 -9.79
CA ARG A 131 -12.76 -13.69 -10.99
C ARG A 131 -12.22 -12.27 -11.04
N VAL A 132 -11.06 -12.12 -11.67
CA VAL A 132 -10.46 -10.82 -11.96
C VAL A 132 -10.06 -10.74 -13.44
N TYR A 133 -10.27 -9.56 -14.03
CA TYR A 133 -9.76 -9.17 -15.34
C TYR A 133 -8.88 -7.94 -15.16
N ILE A 134 -7.65 -8.01 -15.63
CA ILE A 134 -6.73 -6.88 -15.62
C ILE A 134 -6.20 -6.68 -17.04
N ALA A 135 -6.34 -5.45 -17.53
CA ALA A 135 -5.69 -5.01 -18.75
C ALA A 135 -4.78 -3.83 -18.43
N ALA A 136 -3.46 -4.06 -18.43
CA ALA A 136 -2.46 -3.08 -18.01
C ALA A 136 -1.07 -3.46 -18.56
N LYS A 137 -0.12 -2.51 -18.53
CA LYS A 137 1.30 -2.80 -18.75
C LYS A 137 1.80 -3.85 -17.76
N ALA A 138 2.75 -4.68 -18.19
CA ALA A 138 3.36 -5.71 -17.36
C ALA A 138 3.95 -5.16 -16.04
N GLU A 139 4.52 -3.95 -16.08
CA GLU A 139 5.07 -3.33 -14.86
C GLU A 139 4.01 -3.08 -13.76
N TYR A 140 2.77 -2.75 -14.16
CA TYR A 140 1.67 -2.54 -13.20
C TYR A 140 1.11 -3.86 -12.70
N VAL A 141 1.04 -4.88 -13.57
CA VAL A 141 0.65 -6.24 -13.18
C VAL A 141 1.67 -6.83 -12.20
N ASN A 142 2.97 -6.69 -12.50
CA ASN A 142 4.06 -7.15 -11.63
C ASN A 142 4.08 -6.40 -10.28
N ALA A 143 3.64 -5.15 -10.23
CA ALA A 143 3.52 -4.39 -8.98
C ALA A 143 2.38 -4.89 -8.07
N LEU A 144 1.49 -5.78 -8.56
CA LEU A 144 0.39 -6.44 -7.85
C LEU A 144 0.61 -7.96 -7.74
N GLU A 145 1.85 -8.43 -7.96
CA GLU A 145 2.17 -9.86 -8.01
C GLU A 145 1.77 -10.60 -6.73
N GLU A 146 2.03 -10.03 -5.55
CA GLU A 146 1.69 -10.65 -4.26
C GLU A 146 0.18 -10.89 -4.13
N GLU A 147 -0.63 -9.88 -4.47
CA GLU A 147 -2.08 -9.97 -4.42
C GLU A 147 -2.63 -10.98 -5.44
N LEU A 148 -2.05 -11.01 -6.65
CA LEU A 148 -2.43 -11.95 -7.69
C LEU A 148 -2.08 -13.40 -7.32
N LEU A 149 -0.90 -13.63 -6.72
CA LEU A 149 -0.52 -14.93 -6.19
C LEU A 149 -1.40 -15.38 -5.01
N ALA A 150 -1.91 -14.46 -4.20
CA ALA A 150 -2.90 -14.80 -3.19
C ALA A 150 -4.23 -15.27 -3.82
N LEU A 151 -4.61 -14.73 -4.97
CA LEU A 151 -5.79 -15.17 -5.73
C LEU A 151 -5.59 -16.55 -6.36
N THR A 152 -4.39 -16.88 -6.87
CA THR A 152 -4.11 -18.24 -7.40
C THR A 152 -4.30 -19.29 -6.33
N LYS A 153 -3.80 -19.06 -5.10
CA LYS A 153 -3.99 -19.95 -3.95
C LYS A 153 -5.46 -20.17 -3.58
N ARG A 154 -6.30 -19.15 -3.83
CA ARG A 154 -7.76 -19.20 -3.63
C ARG A 154 -8.51 -19.77 -4.83
N GLN A 155 -7.80 -20.20 -5.88
CA GLN A 155 -8.37 -20.72 -7.14
C GLN A 155 -9.31 -19.72 -7.85
N ILE A 156 -9.07 -18.45 -7.69
CA ILE A 156 -9.80 -17.37 -8.36
C ILE A 156 -9.36 -17.31 -9.83
N LYS A 157 -10.33 -17.18 -10.73
CA LYS A 157 -10.03 -17.03 -12.15
C LYS A 157 -9.36 -15.69 -12.45
N ILE A 158 -8.15 -15.73 -12.99
CA ILE A 158 -7.36 -14.56 -13.36
C ILE A 158 -7.23 -14.48 -14.87
N VAL A 159 -7.62 -13.33 -15.46
CA VAL A 159 -7.44 -13.03 -16.87
C VAL A 159 -6.62 -11.76 -17.00
N LEU A 160 -5.50 -11.85 -17.69
CA LEU A 160 -4.55 -10.74 -17.86
C LEU A 160 -4.38 -10.42 -19.35
N ILE A 161 -4.47 -9.14 -19.69
CA ILE A 161 -4.12 -8.60 -20.99
C ILE A 161 -2.95 -7.64 -20.77
N THR A 162 -1.75 -7.98 -21.27
CA THR A 162 -0.53 -7.22 -20.98
C THR A 162 0.46 -7.24 -22.14
N ASP A 163 1.35 -6.25 -22.19
CA ASP A 163 2.31 -6.03 -23.28
C ASP A 163 3.74 -6.50 -22.98
N GLY A 164 3.97 -7.16 -21.86
CA GLY A 164 5.32 -7.54 -21.45
C GLY A 164 5.37 -8.83 -20.66
N GLU A 165 6.54 -9.12 -20.11
CA GLU A 165 6.79 -10.32 -19.31
C GLU A 165 6.31 -10.14 -17.85
N LEU A 166 5.67 -11.19 -17.33
CA LEU A 166 5.37 -11.30 -15.92
C LEU A 166 6.59 -11.90 -15.20
N ASN A 167 6.84 -11.44 -13.97
CA ASN A 167 7.97 -11.93 -13.18
C ASN A 167 7.70 -13.35 -12.66
N SER A 168 6.50 -13.61 -12.17
CA SER A 168 6.12 -14.88 -11.55
C SER A 168 5.78 -15.95 -12.58
N THR A 169 6.46 -17.11 -12.49
CA THR A 169 6.14 -18.31 -13.27
C THR A 169 4.79 -18.90 -12.81
N GLU A 170 4.53 -18.93 -11.51
CA GLU A 170 3.26 -19.40 -10.94
C GLU A 170 2.06 -18.64 -11.49
N LEU A 171 2.17 -17.30 -11.59
CA LEU A 171 1.11 -16.48 -12.17
C LEU A 171 0.91 -16.74 -13.66
N LYS A 172 1.99 -16.99 -14.43
CA LYS A 172 1.89 -17.35 -15.86
C LYS A 172 1.16 -18.67 -16.08
N GLU A 173 1.34 -19.63 -15.19
CA GLU A 173 0.71 -20.97 -15.29
C GLU A 173 -0.77 -20.95 -14.90
N HIS A 174 -1.17 -20.09 -13.97
CA HIS A 174 -2.54 -20.05 -13.46
C HIS A 174 -3.44 -19.04 -14.18
N ALA A 175 -2.87 -17.93 -14.69
CA ALA A 175 -3.65 -16.91 -15.35
C ALA A 175 -3.89 -17.25 -16.83
N ILE A 176 -5.06 -16.86 -17.32
CA ILE A 176 -5.31 -16.80 -18.77
C ILE A 176 -4.66 -15.51 -19.26
N LEU A 177 -3.60 -15.65 -20.06
CA LEU A 177 -2.78 -14.55 -20.50
C LEU A 177 -3.01 -14.23 -21.96
N TYR A 178 -3.39 -12.99 -22.25
CA TYR A 178 -3.47 -12.41 -23.58
C TYR A 178 -2.32 -11.40 -23.77
N ARG A 179 -1.54 -11.54 -24.84
CA ARG A 179 -0.42 -10.66 -25.13
C ARG A 179 -0.83 -9.58 -26.12
N SER A 180 -0.74 -8.34 -25.70
CA SER A 180 -0.91 -7.16 -26.53
C SER A 180 0.44 -6.68 -27.03
N GLU A 181 0.53 -6.14 -28.27
CA GLU A 181 1.79 -5.63 -28.84
C GLU A 181 2.30 -4.39 -28.06
N SER A 182 1.40 -3.53 -27.63
CA SER A 182 1.72 -2.34 -26.83
C SER A 182 0.50 -1.86 -26.07
N ARG A 183 0.72 -1.46 -24.83
CA ARG A 183 -0.29 -0.81 -24.00
C ARG A 183 0.18 0.56 -23.55
N GLY A 184 -0.71 1.56 -23.66
CA GLY A 184 -0.52 2.84 -23.01
C GLY A 184 -0.52 2.71 -21.47
N ASN A 185 -0.46 3.82 -20.77
CA ASN A 185 -0.48 3.84 -19.30
C ASN A 185 -1.89 3.60 -18.72
N VAL A 186 -2.84 3.16 -19.54
CA VAL A 186 -4.22 2.91 -19.10
C VAL A 186 -4.32 1.55 -18.43
N VAL A 187 -4.98 1.54 -17.28
CA VAL A 187 -5.28 0.34 -16.50
C VAL A 187 -6.80 0.12 -16.50
N HIS A 188 -7.21 -1.12 -16.74
CA HIS A 188 -8.57 -1.59 -16.51
C HIS A 188 -8.52 -2.76 -15.55
N LEU A 189 -9.25 -2.67 -14.45
CA LEU A 189 -9.41 -3.74 -13.45
C LEU A 189 -10.91 -3.98 -13.25
N ILE A 190 -11.34 -5.21 -13.42
CA ILE A 190 -12.72 -5.63 -13.13
C ILE A 190 -12.67 -6.81 -12.17
N THR A 191 -13.37 -6.74 -11.04
CA THR A 191 -13.47 -7.81 -10.05
C THR A 191 -14.91 -8.29 -9.95
N ASP A 192 -15.10 -9.63 -9.97
CA ASP A 192 -16.35 -10.36 -9.83
C ASP A 192 -17.47 -9.93 -10.80
N SER A 193 -17.16 -9.13 -11.81
CA SER A 193 -18.15 -8.47 -12.69
C SER A 193 -19.09 -7.52 -11.93
N GLU A 194 -18.69 -7.05 -10.76
CA GLU A 194 -19.44 -6.13 -9.89
C GLU A 194 -18.76 -4.79 -9.69
N TYR A 195 -17.44 -4.75 -9.84
CA TYR A 195 -16.64 -3.54 -9.64
C TYR A 195 -15.68 -3.33 -10.79
N ALA A 196 -15.53 -2.10 -11.22
CA ALA A 196 -14.56 -1.71 -12.23
C ALA A 196 -13.77 -0.49 -11.80
N LEU A 197 -12.45 -0.51 -12.10
CA LEU A 197 -11.54 0.62 -11.97
C LEU A 197 -10.82 0.82 -13.29
N THR A 198 -10.80 2.06 -13.78
CA THR A 198 -10.13 2.42 -15.03
C THR A 198 -9.52 3.81 -14.96
N GLY A 199 -8.38 3.98 -15.56
CA GLY A 199 -7.71 5.29 -15.63
C GLY A 199 -6.30 5.19 -16.16
N GLU A 200 -5.64 6.33 -16.28
CA GLU A 200 -4.27 6.42 -16.74
C GLU A 200 -3.33 6.54 -15.53
N ILE A 201 -2.27 5.70 -15.52
CA ILE A 201 -1.29 5.64 -14.43
C ILE A 201 0.08 6.04 -14.98
N ASN A 202 0.63 7.13 -14.43
CA ASN A 202 1.97 7.66 -14.73
C ASN A 202 2.88 7.68 -13.48
N LYS A 203 2.46 7.04 -12.39
CA LYS A 203 3.09 7.05 -11.06
C LYS A 203 3.18 8.45 -10.46
N SER A 204 2.22 9.30 -10.78
CA SER A 204 2.12 10.71 -10.38
C SER A 204 1.06 10.95 -9.31
N LYS A 205 1.21 12.05 -8.57
CA LYS A 205 0.17 12.54 -7.66
C LYS A 205 -1.08 13.04 -8.39
N SER A 206 -0.95 13.37 -9.68
CA SER A 206 -2.06 13.82 -10.55
C SER A 206 -2.77 12.69 -11.29
N ASP A 207 -2.35 11.43 -11.12
CA ASP A 207 -3.04 10.29 -11.71
C ASP A 207 -4.48 10.23 -11.22
N THR A 208 -5.39 9.89 -12.10
CA THR A 208 -6.81 9.74 -11.77
C THR A 208 -7.38 8.45 -12.33
N CYS A 209 -8.18 7.76 -11.54
CA CYS A 209 -8.94 6.60 -11.96
C CYS A 209 -10.40 6.74 -11.58
N LEU A 210 -11.27 6.27 -12.45
CA LEU A 210 -12.69 6.07 -12.18
C LEU A 210 -12.88 4.70 -11.53
N TYR A 211 -13.63 4.66 -10.42
CA TYR A 211 -14.12 3.42 -9.80
C TYR A 211 -15.64 3.41 -9.78
N THR A 212 -16.26 2.29 -10.15
CA THR A 212 -17.72 2.18 -10.19
C THR A 212 -18.20 0.76 -9.86
N ALA A 213 -19.41 0.68 -9.31
CA ALA A 213 -20.19 -0.54 -9.16
C ALA A 213 -21.45 -0.53 -10.04
N GLN A 214 -21.56 0.39 -11.01
CA GLN A 214 -22.72 0.49 -11.89
C GLN A 214 -22.65 -0.58 -12.99
N ALA A 215 -23.69 -1.41 -13.06
CA ALA A 215 -23.75 -2.55 -13.98
C ALA A 215 -23.59 -2.16 -15.46
N ASN A 216 -24.14 -1.01 -15.89
CA ASN A 216 -24.01 -0.52 -17.25
C ASN A 216 -22.56 -0.19 -17.64
N PHE A 217 -21.80 0.47 -16.75
CA PHE A 217 -20.37 0.73 -16.99
C PHE A 217 -19.56 -0.56 -16.99
N ILE A 218 -19.83 -1.44 -16.04
CA ILE A 218 -19.13 -2.72 -15.94
C ILE A 218 -19.36 -3.54 -17.23
N GLU A 219 -20.57 -3.56 -17.78
CA GLU A 219 -20.85 -4.30 -19.01
C GLU A 219 -20.08 -3.70 -20.20
N VAL A 220 -20.02 -2.37 -20.32
CA VAL A 220 -19.23 -1.70 -21.36
C VAL A 220 -17.75 -2.07 -21.25
N PHE A 221 -17.17 -2.05 -20.04
CA PHE A 221 -15.78 -2.45 -19.85
C PHE A 221 -15.54 -3.92 -20.13
N LYS A 222 -16.47 -4.81 -19.77
CA LYS A 222 -16.39 -6.23 -20.10
C LYS A 222 -16.44 -6.48 -21.61
N GLU A 223 -17.33 -5.77 -22.33
CA GLU A 223 -17.40 -5.87 -23.79
C GLU A 223 -16.11 -5.37 -24.45
N MET A 224 -15.56 -4.26 -23.98
CA MET A 224 -14.28 -3.73 -24.44
C MET A 224 -13.17 -4.77 -24.28
N LEU A 225 -13.00 -5.34 -23.09
CA LEU A 225 -11.97 -6.37 -22.84
C LEU A 225 -12.23 -7.64 -23.63
N ARG A 226 -13.47 -8.07 -23.78
CA ARG A 226 -13.84 -9.23 -24.60
C ARG A 226 -13.48 -9.04 -26.08
N ASN A 227 -13.72 -7.86 -26.61
CA ASN A 227 -13.36 -7.53 -27.98
C ASN A 227 -11.85 -7.48 -28.16
N GLU A 228 -11.11 -6.93 -27.20
CA GLU A 228 -9.64 -6.92 -27.22
C GLU A 228 -9.07 -8.34 -27.20
N MET A 229 -9.56 -9.22 -26.33
CA MET A 229 -9.14 -10.63 -26.29
C MET A 229 -9.38 -11.34 -27.63
N LYS A 230 -10.57 -11.15 -28.23
CA LYS A 230 -10.87 -11.72 -29.55
C LYS A 230 -9.94 -11.21 -30.67
N LEU A 231 -9.58 -9.94 -30.65
CA LEU A 231 -8.64 -9.38 -31.63
C LEU A 231 -7.25 -10.00 -31.46
N ILE A 232 -6.79 -10.22 -30.23
CA ILE A 232 -5.51 -10.89 -29.97
C ILE A 232 -5.54 -12.33 -30.50
N GLU A 233 -6.59 -13.11 -30.17
CA GLU A 233 -6.78 -14.49 -30.66
C GLU A 233 -6.75 -14.57 -32.20
N ILE A 234 -7.47 -13.67 -32.90
CA ILE A 234 -7.49 -13.63 -34.37
C ILE A 234 -6.12 -13.29 -34.97
N ASN A 235 -5.34 -12.44 -34.30
CA ASN A 235 -4.01 -12.08 -34.78
C ASN A 235 -3.01 -13.22 -34.56
N GLU A 236 -3.08 -13.95 -33.46
CA GLU A 236 -2.26 -15.13 -33.17
C GLU A 236 -2.55 -16.29 -34.16
N GLU A 237 -3.80 -16.47 -34.62
CA GLU A 237 -4.16 -17.48 -35.63
C GLU A 237 -3.64 -17.15 -37.05
N LYS A 238 -3.29 -15.89 -37.32
CA LYS A 238 -2.84 -15.42 -38.65
C LYS A 238 -1.33 -15.28 -38.81
N GLY A 239 -0.58 -15.39 -37.74
CA GLY A 239 0.88 -15.27 -37.69
C GLY A 239 1.57 -16.63 -37.61
#